data_c2b09059fa1e31d405ab1a03e63bea8f
#
_entry.id   c2b09059fa1e31d405ab1a03e63bea8f
#
_cell.length_a   1.000
_cell.length_b   1.000
_cell.length_c   1.000
_cell.angle_alpha   90.00
_cell.angle_beta   90.00
_cell.angle_gamma   90.00
#
_symmetry.space_group_name_H-M   'P 1'
#
loop_
_entity.id
_entity.type
_entity.pdbx_description
1 polymer ?
#
loop_
_entity_poly.entity_id
_entity_poly.type
_entity_poly.pdbx_seq_one_letter_code
_entity_poly.pdbx_strand_id
1 'polypeptide(L)'
;MEEKEQIDGRSLRGEKLYKATHDLLIESAIELFNNPKLNLEEVTLSLIAKNCNLSQAVAYKHFPDRMMDVYGAVAGKRVDEMLEEVKIVSLEEKDLMKLLEKLMVIFTNAAIDMGNATRIAYTNRHILIRKNKWFQRQPVDTLTEILKSVPGLKEKPREVARRIHFMWSGLLFLWISYQKGDPIYGAYSDAWFRKQSKNIISLALRR
;
A
#
# COMPACT_ATOMS: atom_id res chain seq x y z
N MET A 1 -22.94 -36.57 5.39
CA MET A 1 -24.01 -35.54 5.49
C MET A 1 -23.30 -34.26 5.89
N GLU A 2 -23.07 -33.37 4.93
CA GLU A 2 -22.48 -32.04 5.21
C GLU A 2 -23.60 -31.12 5.71
N GLU A 3 -23.50 -30.68 6.96
CA GLU A 3 -24.36 -29.61 7.48
C GLU A 3 -23.99 -28.32 6.73
N LYS A 4 -24.87 -27.88 5.83
CA LYS A 4 -24.83 -26.52 5.31
C LYS A 4 -25.17 -25.56 6.42
N GLU A 5 -24.19 -24.88 6.99
CA GLU A 5 -24.40 -23.71 7.86
C GLU A 5 -25.29 -22.70 7.11
N GLN A 6 -26.50 -22.56 7.58
CA GLN A 6 -27.48 -21.60 7.07
C GLN A 6 -27.08 -20.21 7.62
N ILE A 7 -26.28 -19.47 6.86
CA ILE A 7 -25.85 -18.11 7.24
C ILE A 7 -27.10 -17.22 7.28
N ASP A 8 -27.44 -16.72 8.48
CA ASP A 8 -28.59 -15.84 8.70
C ASP A 8 -28.42 -14.52 7.90
N GLY A 9 -29.43 -14.15 7.14
CA GLY A 9 -29.45 -12.93 6.31
C GLY A 9 -29.27 -11.63 7.11
N ARG A 10 -29.52 -11.63 8.44
CA ARG A 10 -29.23 -10.51 9.34
C ARG A 10 -27.73 -10.37 9.58
N SER A 11 -27.02 -11.49 9.75
CA SER A 11 -25.55 -11.52 9.90
C SER A 11 -24.86 -10.96 8.66
N LEU A 12 -25.27 -11.40 7.47
CA LEU A 12 -24.73 -10.90 6.19
C LEU A 12 -24.94 -9.39 5.99
N ARG A 13 -26.11 -8.85 6.38
CA ARG A 13 -26.35 -7.40 6.32
C ARG A 13 -25.49 -6.64 7.32
N GLY A 14 -25.32 -7.17 8.53
CA GLY A 14 -24.45 -6.60 9.55
C GLY A 14 -23.00 -6.52 9.11
N GLU A 15 -22.47 -7.59 8.52
CA GLU A 15 -21.11 -7.65 7.97
C GLU A 15 -20.90 -6.67 6.81
N LYS A 16 -21.85 -6.59 5.89
CA LYS A 16 -21.78 -5.62 4.78
C LYS A 16 -21.77 -4.18 5.27
N LEU A 17 -22.62 -3.85 6.24
CA LEU A 17 -22.66 -2.52 6.83
C LEU A 17 -21.38 -2.21 7.59
N TYR A 18 -20.87 -3.18 8.36
CA TYR A 18 -19.60 -3.04 9.08
C TYR A 18 -18.46 -2.77 8.10
N LYS A 19 -18.33 -3.55 7.03
CA LYS A 19 -17.31 -3.36 6.00
C LYS A 19 -17.43 -1.99 5.34
N ALA A 20 -18.63 -1.59 4.90
CA ALA A 20 -18.86 -0.29 4.27
C ALA A 20 -18.46 0.88 5.20
N THR A 21 -18.80 0.78 6.49
CA THR A 21 -18.43 1.80 7.48
C THR A 21 -16.91 1.82 7.71
N HIS A 22 -16.28 0.65 7.76
CA HIS A 22 -14.83 0.53 7.88
C HIS A 22 -14.11 1.18 6.69
N ASP A 23 -14.54 0.88 5.47
CA ASP A 23 -13.97 1.44 4.25
C ASP A 23 -14.14 2.96 4.19
N LEU A 24 -15.31 3.48 4.60
CA LEU A 24 -15.57 4.92 4.68
C LEU A 24 -14.60 5.63 5.65
N LEU A 25 -14.34 5.03 6.80
CA LEU A 25 -13.37 5.57 7.78
C LEU A 25 -11.94 5.56 7.23
N ILE A 26 -11.55 4.54 6.46
CA ILE A 26 -10.23 4.47 5.82
C ILE A 26 -10.09 5.56 4.76
N GLU A 27 -11.11 5.75 3.90
CA GLU A 27 -11.09 6.83 2.89
C GLU A 27 -10.98 8.20 3.52
N SER A 28 -11.75 8.45 4.57
CA SER A 28 -11.67 9.69 5.32
C SER A 28 -10.28 9.91 5.94
N ALA A 29 -9.64 8.85 6.45
CA ALA A 29 -8.28 8.94 6.97
C ALA A 29 -7.28 9.34 5.87
N ILE A 30 -7.37 8.73 4.68
CA ILE A 30 -6.52 9.03 3.53
C ILE A 30 -6.71 10.49 3.10
N GLU A 31 -7.96 10.96 3.00
CA GLU A 31 -8.29 12.34 2.67
C GLU A 31 -7.67 13.33 3.66
N LEU A 32 -7.85 13.08 4.97
CA LEU A 32 -7.31 13.95 6.03
C LEU A 32 -5.78 13.95 6.06
N PHE A 33 -5.13 12.81 5.86
CA PHE A 33 -3.66 12.74 5.78
C PHE A 33 -3.10 13.52 4.59
N ASN A 34 -3.84 13.62 3.50
CA ASN A 34 -3.44 14.33 2.29
C ASN A 34 -3.92 15.80 2.26
N ASN A 35 -4.62 16.26 3.30
CA ASN A 35 -5.07 17.64 3.39
C ASN A 35 -3.89 18.57 3.71
N PRO A 36 -3.50 19.48 2.80
CA PRO A 36 -2.35 20.37 3.00
C PRO A 36 -2.54 21.41 4.11
N LYS A 37 -3.76 21.57 4.63
CA LYS A 37 -4.09 22.50 5.71
C LYS A 37 -3.98 21.87 7.09
N LEU A 38 -3.76 20.57 7.19
CA LEU A 38 -3.65 19.82 8.44
C LEU A 38 -2.23 19.30 8.63
N ASN A 39 -1.70 19.42 9.83
CA ASN A 39 -0.52 18.66 10.22
C ASN A 39 -0.92 17.20 10.45
N LEU A 40 -0.04 16.27 10.11
CA LEU A 40 -0.32 14.85 10.26
C LEU A 40 -0.65 14.44 11.71
N GLU A 41 -0.08 15.15 12.69
CA GLU A 41 -0.30 14.94 14.12
C GLU A 41 -1.69 15.39 14.59
N GLU A 42 -2.36 16.27 13.83
CA GLU A 42 -3.73 16.73 14.11
C GLU A 42 -4.78 15.70 13.67
N VAL A 43 -4.41 14.75 12.82
CA VAL A 43 -5.33 13.72 12.37
C VAL A 43 -5.53 12.68 13.47
N THR A 44 -6.69 12.70 14.07
CA THR A 44 -7.11 11.82 15.16
C THR A 44 -8.28 10.94 14.73
N LEU A 45 -8.51 9.84 15.43
CA LEU A 45 -9.66 8.97 15.17
C LEU A 45 -11.00 9.71 15.33
N SER A 46 -11.07 10.67 16.24
CA SER A 46 -12.23 11.56 16.42
C SER A 46 -12.47 12.47 15.21
N LEU A 47 -11.39 12.99 14.62
CA LEU A 47 -11.48 13.83 13.42
C LEU A 47 -11.91 13.01 12.21
N ILE A 48 -11.37 11.79 12.05
CA ILE A 48 -11.77 10.83 11.00
C ILE A 48 -13.26 10.52 11.12
N ALA A 49 -13.75 10.18 12.29
CA ALA A 49 -15.17 9.90 12.51
C ALA A 49 -16.05 11.11 12.17
N LYS A 50 -15.67 12.31 12.60
CA LYS A 50 -16.38 13.56 12.34
C LYS A 50 -16.46 13.86 10.84
N ASN A 51 -15.37 13.64 10.09
CA ASN A 51 -15.32 13.85 8.64
C ASN A 51 -16.31 12.93 7.88
N CYS A 52 -16.62 11.76 8.44
CA CYS A 52 -17.62 10.81 7.92
C CYS A 52 -19.04 11.03 8.47
N ASN A 53 -19.29 12.05 9.28
CA ASN A 53 -20.53 12.23 10.05
C ASN A 53 -20.89 11.03 10.93
N LEU A 54 -19.88 10.35 11.47
CA LEU A 54 -20.03 9.20 12.37
C LEU A 54 -19.68 9.60 13.82
N SER A 55 -20.25 8.85 14.78
CA SER A 55 -19.87 9.03 16.17
C SER A 55 -18.46 8.48 16.44
N GLN A 56 -17.77 9.07 17.39
CA GLN A 56 -16.47 8.58 17.83
C GLN A 56 -16.53 7.14 18.31
N ALA A 57 -17.62 6.72 18.98
CA ALA A 57 -17.83 5.35 19.44
C ALA A 57 -17.83 4.35 18.28
N VAL A 58 -18.40 4.70 17.13
CA VAL A 58 -18.35 3.87 15.91
C VAL A 58 -16.91 3.70 15.45
N ALA A 59 -16.14 4.77 15.35
CA ALA A 59 -14.75 4.69 14.92
C ALA A 59 -13.89 3.83 15.86
N TYR A 60 -14.07 3.92 17.18
CA TYR A 60 -13.37 3.07 18.15
C TYR A 60 -13.77 1.59 18.04
N LYS A 61 -15.00 1.29 17.63
CA LYS A 61 -15.41 -0.10 17.36
C LYS A 61 -14.65 -0.69 16.16
N HIS A 62 -14.38 0.10 15.13
CA HIS A 62 -13.64 -0.34 13.94
C HIS A 62 -12.11 -0.34 14.16
N PHE A 63 -11.61 0.54 15.00
CA PHE A 63 -10.18 0.76 15.25
C PHE A 63 -9.87 0.76 16.76
N PRO A 64 -9.95 -0.41 17.42
CA PRO A 64 -9.75 -0.51 18.87
C PRO A 64 -8.35 -0.09 19.33
N ASP A 65 -7.31 -0.33 18.52
CA ASP A 65 -5.94 0.17 18.78
C ASP A 65 -5.69 1.56 18.15
N ARG A 66 -6.77 2.32 18.00
CA ARG A 66 -6.78 3.73 17.57
C ARG A 66 -6.02 3.94 16.24
N MET A 67 -5.12 4.93 16.22
CA MET A 67 -4.39 5.31 15.02
C MET A 67 -3.48 4.19 14.47
N MET A 68 -3.04 3.23 15.30
CA MET A 68 -2.27 2.09 14.81
C MET A 68 -3.10 1.18 13.89
N ASP A 69 -4.38 0.98 14.20
CA ASP A 69 -5.30 0.25 13.32
C ASP A 69 -5.54 1.02 12.02
N VAL A 70 -5.74 2.33 12.11
CA VAL A 70 -5.92 3.20 10.93
C VAL A 70 -4.70 3.13 10.02
N TYR A 71 -3.48 3.25 10.56
CA TYR A 71 -2.25 3.18 9.75
C TYR A 71 -2.10 1.82 9.06
N GLY A 72 -2.42 0.73 9.75
CA GLY A 72 -2.41 -0.62 9.17
C GLY A 72 -3.46 -0.79 8.08
N ALA A 73 -4.68 -0.33 8.31
CA ALA A 73 -5.78 -0.42 7.35
C ALA A 73 -5.53 0.42 6.08
N VAL A 74 -5.03 1.64 6.25
CA VAL A 74 -4.63 2.50 5.13
C VAL A 74 -3.52 1.87 4.29
N ALA A 75 -2.49 1.30 4.94
CA ALA A 75 -1.42 0.60 4.24
C ALA A 75 -1.94 -0.64 3.49
N GLY A 76 -2.88 -1.39 4.08
CA GLY A 76 -3.46 -2.61 3.50
C GLY A 76 -4.33 -2.33 2.27
N LYS A 77 -5.17 -1.30 2.35
CA LYS A 77 -6.13 -1.00 1.28
C LYS A 77 -5.49 -0.84 -0.10
N ARG A 78 -4.50 0.03 -0.23
CA ARG A 78 -3.86 0.30 -1.53
C ARG A 78 -3.00 -0.87 -2.00
N VAL A 79 -2.48 -1.67 -1.07
CA VAL A 79 -1.75 -2.89 -1.43
C VAL A 79 -2.66 -3.89 -2.11
N ASP A 80 -3.88 -4.10 -1.64
CA ASP A 80 -4.82 -5.04 -2.27
C ASP A 80 -5.21 -4.59 -3.69
N GLU A 81 -5.54 -3.31 -3.88
CA GLU A 81 -5.82 -2.73 -5.21
C GLU A 81 -4.61 -2.88 -6.15
N MET A 82 -3.42 -2.53 -5.68
CA MET A 82 -2.18 -2.65 -6.43
C MET A 82 -1.90 -4.11 -6.83
N LEU A 83 -2.18 -5.09 -5.96
CA LEU A 83 -1.98 -6.50 -6.25
C LEU A 83 -2.93 -7.02 -7.34
N GLU A 84 -4.15 -6.51 -7.42
CA GLU A 84 -5.06 -6.84 -8.53
C GLU A 84 -4.56 -6.24 -9.85
N GLU A 85 -4.09 -4.98 -9.88
CA GLU A 85 -3.46 -4.39 -11.07
C GLU A 85 -2.23 -5.21 -11.53
N VAL A 86 -1.37 -5.61 -10.59
CA VAL A 86 -0.18 -6.45 -10.84
C VAL A 86 -0.57 -7.78 -11.47
N LYS A 87 -1.62 -8.42 -10.97
CA LYS A 87 -2.13 -9.69 -11.48
C LYS A 87 -2.60 -9.55 -12.93
N ILE A 88 -3.40 -8.52 -13.25
CA ILE A 88 -3.88 -8.26 -14.61
C ILE A 88 -2.70 -8.10 -15.57
N VAL A 89 -1.76 -7.20 -15.24
CA VAL A 89 -0.60 -6.91 -16.10
C VAL A 89 0.27 -8.17 -16.29
N SER A 90 0.41 -9.01 -15.26
CA SER A 90 1.20 -10.25 -15.34
C SER A 90 0.60 -11.31 -16.26
N LEU A 91 -0.72 -11.29 -16.46
CA LEU A 91 -1.40 -12.19 -17.40
C LEU A 91 -1.25 -11.73 -18.85
N GLU A 92 -1.23 -10.44 -19.09
CA GLU A 92 -1.23 -9.82 -20.42
C GLU A 92 0.17 -9.68 -21.02
N GLU A 93 1.16 -9.24 -20.21
CA GLU A 93 2.51 -8.94 -20.69
C GLU A 93 3.42 -10.15 -20.63
N LYS A 94 4.00 -10.53 -21.78
CA LYS A 94 4.92 -11.67 -21.91
C LYS A 94 6.39 -11.27 -22.01
N ASP A 95 6.68 -10.03 -22.33
CA ASP A 95 8.03 -9.49 -22.33
C ASP A 95 8.46 -9.18 -20.90
N LEU A 96 9.51 -9.83 -20.40
CA LEU A 96 10.00 -9.66 -19.03
C LEU A 96 10.35 -8.21 -18.70
N MET A 97 11.02 -7.51 -19.62
CA MET A 97 11.45 -6.13 -19.35
C MET A 97 10.26 -5.21 -19.25
N LYS A 98 9.31 -5.30 -20.19
CA LYS A 98 8.09 -4.52 -20.19
C LYS A 98 7.22 -4.82 -18.98
N LEU A 99 7.12 -6.09 -18.59
CA LEU A 99 6.40 -6.52 -17.40
C LEU A 99 6.97 -5.84 -16.15
N LEU A 100 8.27 -5.95 -15.93
CA LEU A 100 8.92 -5.36 -14.76
C LEU A 100 8.82 -3.84 -14.73
N GLU A 101 8.94 -3.16 -15.89
CA GLU A 101 8.72 -1.72 -16.00
C GLU A 101 7.28 -1.32 -15.62
N LYS A 102 6.27 -2.05 -16.11
CA LYS A 102 4.87 -1.83 -15.74
C LYS A 102 4.65 -2.05 -14.24
N LEU A 103 5.23 -3.09 -13.64
CA LEU A 103 5.15 -3.34 -12.20
C LEU A 103 5.75 -2.19 -11.39
N MET A 104 6.90 -1.64 -11.81
CA MET A 104 7.50 -0.49 -11.14
C MET A 104 6.62 0.76 -11.24
N VAL A 105 5.96 0.96 -12.38
CA VAL A 105 4.99 2.05 -12.53
C VAL A 105 3.81 1.89 -11.57
N ILE A 106 3.24 0.69 -11.47
CA ILE A 106 2.13 0.39 -10.56
C ILE A 106 2.53 0.65 -9.10
N PHE A 107 3.65 0.09 -8.64
CA PHE A 107 4.14 0.27 -7.27
C PHE A 107 4.42 1.73 -6.93
N THR A 108 5.03 2.45 -7.85
CA THR A 108 5.39 3.85 -7.65
C THR A 108 4.18 4.76 -7.64
N ASN A 109 3.24 4.56 -8.58
CA ASN A 109 2.00 5.33 -8.60
C ASN A 109 1.15 5.05 -7.36
N ALA A 110 1.02 3.80 -6.94
CA ALA A 110 0.32 3.45 -5.71
C ALA A 110 0.86 4.21 -4.49
N ALA A 111 2.19 4.31 -4.37
CA ALA A 111 2.82 5.07 -3.28
C ALA A 111 2.57 6.59 -3.39
N ILE A 112 2.63 7.15 -4.59
CA ILE A 112 2.42 8.59 -4.85
C ILE A 112 0.96 8.98 -4.63
N ASP A 113 0.03 8.18 -5.12
CA ASP A 113 -1.42 8.45 -5.02
C ASP A 113 -1.89 8.47 -3.55
N MET A 114 -1.29 7.62 -2.72
CA MET A 114 -1.51 7.63 -1.28
C MET A 114 -0.82 8.81 -0.56
N GLY A 115 0.17 9.44 -1.16
CA GLY A 115 0.82 10.65 -0.65
C GLY A 115 1.29 10.52 0.80
N ASN A 116 0.81 11.41 1.68
CA ASN A 116 1.15 11.42 3.10
C ASN A 116 0.67 10.16 3.85
N ALA A 117 -0.37 9.48 3.39
CA ALA A 117 -0.80 8.20 3.98
C ALA A 117 0.27 7.11 3.80
N THR A 118 0.95 7.07 2.64
CA THR A 118 2.13 6.21 2.44
C THR A 118 3.23 6.54 3.43
N ARG A 119 3.54 7.83 3.58
CA ARG A 119 4.56 8.32 4.52
C ARG A 119 4.29 7.83 5.94
N ILE A 120 3.08 8.05 6.47
CA ILE A 120 2.69 7.64 7.81
C ILE A 120 2.81 6.12 7.98
N ALA A 121 2.27 5.35 7.04
CA ALA A 121 2.29 3.90 7.09
C ALA A 121 3.73 3.37 7.13
N TYR A 122 4.61 3.85 6.26
CA TYR A 122 6.00 3.39 6.20
C TYR A 122 6.85 3.88 7.37
N THR A 123 6.64 5.08 7.88
CA THR A 123 7.32 5.58 9.09
C THR A 123 6.98 4.73 10.31
N ASN A 124 5.74 4.26 10.42
CA ASN A 124 5.27 3.41 11.52
C ASN A 124 5.41 1.90 11.25
N ARG A 125 5.97 1.50 10.10
CA ARG A 125 6.05 0.10 9.65
C ARG A 125 6.58 -0.86 10.70
N HIS A 126 7.64 -0.49 11.42
CA HIS A 126 8.24 -1.34 12.44
C HIS A 126 7.31 -1.62 13.63
N ILE A 127 6.44 -0.66 13.99
CA ILE A 127 5.42 -0.83 15.02
C ILE A 127 4.29 -1.70 14.49
N LEU A 128 3.84 -1.44 13.25
CA LEU A 128 2.77 -2.20 12.59
C LEU A 128 3.14 -3.67 12.43
N ILE A 129 4.39 -3.97 12.06
CA ILE A 129 4.89 -5.36 11.97
C ILE A 129 4.84 -6.03 13.34
N ARG A 130 5.36 -5.39 14.40
CA ARG A 130 5.34 -5.96 15.76
C ARG A 130 3.94 -6.22 16.29
N LYS A 131 2.97 -5.40 15.88
CA LYS A 131 1.55 -5.53 16.27
C LYS A 131 0.75 -6.43 15.32
N ASN A 132 1.40 -7.06 14.33
CA ASN A 132 0.75 -7.86 13.28
C ASN A 132 -0.35 -7.09 12.51
N LYS A 133 -0.14 -5.79 12.32
CA LYS A 133 -1.05 -4.87 11.62
C LYS A 133 -0.52 -4.44 10.24
N TRP A 134 0.66 -4.89 9.85
CA TRP A 134 1.19 -4.70 8.51
C TRP A 134 0.61 -5.76 7.58
N PHE A 135 0.39 -5.41 6.31
CA PHE A 135 -0.13 -6.36 5.34
C PHE A 135 0.73 -7.63 5.29
N GLN A 136 0.06 -8.80 5.24
CA GLN A 136 0.73 -10.08 5.36
C GLN A 136 1.47 -10.50 4.09
N ARG A 137 0.99 -10.08 2.91
CA ARG A 137 1.63 -10.41 1.64
C ARG A 137 2.92 -9.62 1.48
N GLN A 138 4.03 -10.34 1.37
CA GLN A 138 5.32 -9.72 1.14
C GLN A 138 5.48 -9.39 -0.35
N PRO A 139 5.82 -8.15 -0.73
CA PRO A 139 6.05 -7.78 -2.14
C PRO A 139 7.07 -8.69 -2.83
N VAL A 140 8.07 -9.16 -2.10
CA VAL A 140 9.08 -10.12 -2.60
C VAL A 140 8.45 -11.43 -3.03
N ASP A 141 7.49 -11.97 -2.28
CA ASP A 141 6.86 -13.25 -2.61
C ASP A 141 5.98 -13.10 -3.87
N THR A 142 5.21 -12.02 -3.97
CA THR A 142 4.43 -11.71 -5.18
C THR A 142 5.32 -11.55 -6.41
N LEU A 143 6.39 -10.76 -6.31
CA LEU A 143 7.36 -10.61 -7.40
C LEU A 143 8.05 -11.93 -7.76
N THR A 144 8.33 -12.78 -6.76
CA THR A 144 8.94 -14.10 -6.99
C THR A 144 8.03 -14.99 -7.84
N GLU A 145 6.74 -15.06 -7.51
CA GLU A 145 5.78 -15.86 -8.28
C GLU A 145 5.62 -15.34 -9.72
N ILE A 146 5.57 -14.03 -9.91
CA ILE A 146 5.54 -13.42 -11.24
C ILE A 146 6.79 -13.79 -12.04
N LEU A 147 7.96 -13.65 -11.44
CA LEU A 147 9.24 -13.94 -12.10
C LEU A 147 9.44 -15.41 -12.44
N LYS A 148 8.81 -16.34 -11.71
CA LYS A 148 8.82 -17.78 -12.05
C LYS A 148 8.10 -18.09 -13.36
N SER A 149 7.04 -17.33 -13.67
CA SER A 149 6.21 -17.57 -14.85
C SER A 149 6.76 -16.95 -16.13
N VAL A 150 7.81 -16.13 -16.04
CA VAL A 150 8.34 -15.39 -17.19
C VAL A 150 9.59 -16.07 -17.76
N PRO A 151 9.61 -16.43 -19.05
CA PRO A 151 10.77 -17.06 -19.68
C PRO A 151 11.95 -16.08 -19.81
N GLY A 152 13.17 -16.62 -19.79
CA GLY A 152 14.40 -15.86 -20.07
C GLY A 152 15.09 -15.25 -18.85
N LEU A 153 14.60 -15.47 -17.64
CA LEU A 153 15.31 -15.08 -16.42
C LEU A 153 16.48 -16.03 -16.16
N LYS A 154 17.71 -15.50 -16.13
CA LYS A 154 18.94 -16.28 -15.91
C LYS A 154 19.26 -16.54 -14.45
N GLU A 155 18.72 -15.74 -13.55
CA GLU A 155 18.96 -15.80 -12.12
C GLU A 155 17.76 -16.41 -11.37
N LYS A 156 17.97 -16.82 -10.11
CA LYS A 156 16.87 -17.30 -9.25
C LYS A 156 15.82 -16.20 -9.05
N PRO A 157 14.54 -16.47 -9.36
CA PRO A 157 13.48 -15.48 -9.28
C PRO A 157 13.43 -14.71 -7.94
N ARG A 158 13.64 -15.42 -6.82
CA ARG A 158 13.60 -14.82 -5.48
C ARG A 158 14.74 -13.82 -5.23
N GLU A 159 15.91 -14.06 -5.79
CA GLU A 159 17.06 -13.13 -5.63
C GLU A 159 16.83 -11.85 -6.45
N VAL A 160 16.29 -11.98 -7.64
CA VAL A 160 15.89 -10.82 -8.46
C VAL A 160 14.77 -10.03 -7.77
N ALA A 161 13.75 -10.72 -7.26
CA ALA A 161 12.64 -10.10 -6.52
C ALA A 161 13.13 -9.32 -5.29
N ARG A 162 14.04 -9.91 -4.50
CA ARG A 162 14.66 -9.24 -3.35
C ARG A 162 15.42 -8.00 -3.75
N ARG A 163 16.24 -8.09 -4.80
CA ARG A 163 17.04 -6.98 -5.29
C ARG A 163 16.16 -5.81 -5.76
N ILE A 164 15.13 -6.08 -6.55
CA ILE A 164 14.13 -5.09 -6.97
C ILE A 164 13.48 -4.44 -5.75
N HIS A 165 13.01 -5.25 -4.81
CA HIS A 165 12.32 -4.76 -3.62
C HIS A 165 13.21 -3.88 -2.75
N PHE A 166 14.47 -4.26 -2.51
CA PHE A 166 15.40 -3.47 -1.72
C PHE A 166 15.73 -2.13 -2.37
N MET A 167 16.00 -2.14 -3.68
CA MET A 167 16.29 -0.91 -4.42
C MET A 167 15.08 0.03 -4.42
N TRP A 168 13.89 -0.49 -4.70
CA TRP A 168 12.66 0.30 -4.67
C TRP A 168 12.34 0.83 -3.27
N SER A 169 12.50 0.02 -2.22
CA SER A 169 12.31 0.45 -0.82
C SER A 169 13.27 1.56 -0.42
N GLY A 170 14.51 1.52 -0.90
CA GLY A 170 15.47 2.60 -0.70
C GLY A 170 15.04 3.90 -1.35
N LEU A 171 14.56 3.85 -2.60
CA LEU A 171 14.01 5.03 -3.30
C LEU A 171 12.75 5.56 -2.61
N LEU A 172 11.85 4.67 -2.20
CA LEU A 172 10.66 5.04 -1.45
C LEU A 172 11.04 5.74 -0.14
N PHE A 173 12.03 5.22 0.60
CA PHE A 173 12.49 5.84 1.83
C PHE A 173 13.00 7.26 1.61
N LEU A 174 13.79 7.50 0.58
CA LEU A 174 14.24 8.85 0.21
C LEU A 174 13.06 9.75 -0.13
N TRP A 175 12.14 9.29 -0.95
CA TRP A 175 10.97 10.07 -1.35
C TRP A 175 10.06 10.43 -0.17
N ILE A 176 9.79 9.49 0.77
CA ILE A 176 8.93 9.75 1.94
C ILE A 176 9.62 10.62 3.00
N SER A 177 10.96 10.68 3.01
CA SER A 177 11.71 11.47 4.01
C SER A 177 11.63 12.97 3.77
N TYR A 178 11.29 13.42 2.55
CA TYR A 178 11.19 14.83 2.20
C TYR A 178 9.77 15.19 1.77
N GLN A 179 9.26 16.32 2.27
CA GLN A 179 7.93 16.80 1.94
C GLN A 179 7.97 17.84 0.83
N LYS A 180 6.84 17.95 0.11
CA LYS A 180 6.65 19.03 -0.85
C LYS A 180 6.76 20.37 -0.12
N GLY A 181 7.71 21.21 -0.52
CA GLY A 181 8.05 22.45 0.17
C GLY A 181 9.37 22.42 0.93
N ASP A 182 9.91 21.23 1.28
CA ASP A 182 11.25 21.12 1.83
C ASP A 182 12.30 21.58 0.81
N PRO A 183 13.43 22.21 1.24
CA PRO A 183 14.46 22.68 0.33
C PRO A 183 15.06 21.59 -0.56
N ILE A 184 15.05 20.34 -0.07
CA ILE A 184 15.63 19.17 -0.75
C ILE A 184 14.58 18.39 -1.54
N TYR A 185 13.26 18.63 -1.34
CA TYR A 185 12.22 17.89 -2.02
C TYR A 185 12.33 17.93 -3.56
N GLY A 186 12.80 19.04 -4.12
CA GLY A 186 13.03 19.15 -5.55
C GLY A 186 13.91 18.04 -6.13
N ALA A 187 14.88 17.53 -5.35
CA ALA A 187 15.75 16.41 -5.72
C ALA A 187 15.02 15.05 -5.63
N TYR A 188 14.00 14.93 -4.77
CA TYR A 188 13.26 13.68 -4.50
C TYR A 188 11.76 13.82 -4.81
N SER A 189 11.41 14.60 -5.83
CA SER A 189 10.03 14.83 -6.27
C SER A 189 9.38 13.55 -6.82
N ASP A 190 8.04 13.58 -6.99
CA ASP A 190 7.28 12.48 -7.60
C ASP A 190 7.85 12.12 -8.99
N ALA A 191 8.27 13.12 -9.77
CA ALA A 191 8.89 12.92 -11.07
C ALA A 191 10.24 12.18 -10.94
N TRP A 192 11.06 12.56 -9.97
CA TRP A 192 12.31 11.87 -9.65
C TRP A 192 12.03 10.42 -9.25
N PHE A 193 11.07 10.18 -8.34
CA PHE A 193 10.75 8.84 -7.87
C PHE A 193 10.27 7.94 -9.01
N ARG A 194 9.37 8.43 -9.90
CA ARG A 194 8.95 7.70 -11.11
C ARG A 194 10.13 7.37 -12.03
N LYS A 195 11.02 8.33 -12.27
CA LYS A 195 12.20 8.15 -13.13
C LYS A 195 13.14 7.08 -12.54
N GLN A 196 13.49 7.20 -11.25
CA GLN A 196 14.43 6.27 -10.63
C GLN A 196 13.84 4.86 -10.47
N SER A 197 12.55 4.75 -10.20
CA SER A 197 11.87 3.45 -10.11
C SER A 197 11.97 2.66 -11.43
N LYS A 198 11.86 3.31 -12.58
CA LYS A 198 12.09 2.64 -13.89
C LYS A 198 13.53 2.17 -14.05
N ASN A 199 14.51 2.96 -13.58
CA ASN A 199 15.93 2.60 -13.69
C ASN A 199 16.32 1.37 -12.85
N ILE A 200 15.54 1.03 -11.81
CA ILE A 200 15.80 -0.15 -10.98
C ILE A 200 15.89 -1.43 -11.80
N ILE A 201 15.08 -1.58 -12.84
CA ILE A 201 14.98 -2.81 -13.61
C ILE A 201 16.29 -3.13 -14.31
N SER A 202 16.88 -2.16 -15.00
CA SER A 202 18.17 -2.36 -15.67
C SER A 202 19.29 -2.66 -14.69
N LEU A 203 19.27 -2.03 -13.51
CA LEU A 203 20.25 -2.26 -12.45
C LEU A 203 20.06 -3.61 -11.77
N ALA A 204 18.81 -4.01 -11.51
CA ALA A 204 18.48 -5.26 -10.84
C ALA A 204 18.79 -6.50 -11.70
N LEU A 205 18.65 -6.40 -13.00
CA LEU A 205 18.93 -7.50 -13.93
C LEU A 205 20.40 -7.59 -14.37
N ARG A 206 21.26 -6.65 -13.95
CA ARG A 206 22.70 -6.61 -14.26
C ARG A 206 22.98 -6.92 -15.73
N ARG A 207 22.33 -6.17 -16.61
CA ARG A 207 22.63 -6.19 -18.05
C ARG A 207 23.64 -5.12 -18.43
#